data_18065cb5481653e78e51b7cd650c29e1
#
_entry.id   18065cb5481653e78e51b7cd650c29e1
#
_cell.length_a   1.000
_cell.length_b   1.000
_cell.length_c   1.000
_cell.angle_alpha   90.00
_cell.angle_beta   90.00
_cell.angle_gamma   90.00
#
_symmetry.space_group_name_H-M   'P 1'
#
loop_
_entity.id
_entity.type
_entity.pdbx_description
1 polymer ?
#
loop_
_entity_poly.entity_id
_entity_poly.type
_entity_poly.pdbx_seq_one_letter_code
_entity_poly.pdbx_strand_id
1 'polypeptide(L)'
;ASIERPALRVAEACKSLGLEENDIIAVVQGDEPLIDPVAISKGVEELAKHSEFFCTNLCSRLTEEEWLDKDEVKVVSNLQGHAIYMSRSPIPSKTIDSFAPLMKQLGVFFFRYKDLLLFQSLKRTPLEMSEDIEMLRAIEHGHIVKMIEIESPCISVDNPKQRDLVVELMHTDPVWPKYARC
;
A
#
# COMPACT_ATOMS: atom_id res chain seq x y z
N ALA A 1 23.12 -6.62 -8.84
CA ALA A 1 21.73 -7.06 -9.10
C ALA A 1 20.82 -5.89 -8.80
N SER A 2 19.95 -5.49 -9.71
CA SER A 2 18.95 -4.46 -9.44
C SER A 2 17.97 -4.99 -8.41
N ILE A 3 17.73 -4.22 -7.32
CA ILE A 3 16.71 -4.55 -6.33
C ILE A 3 15.39 -4.03 -6.92
N GLU A 4 14.56 -4.93 -7.42
CA GLU A 4 13.40 -4.57 -8.25
C GLU A 4 12.17 -4.14 -7.41
N ARG A 5 12.03 -4.61 -6.16
CA ARG A 5 10.84 -4.42 -5.33
C ARG A 5 10.95 -3.22 -4.39
N PRO A 6 9.86 -2.42 -4.21
CA PRO A 6 9.87 -1.22 -3.38
C PRO A 6 10.35 -1.46 -1.94
N ALA A 7 9.76 -2.41 -1.21
CA ALA A 7 10.15 -2.70 0.17
C ALA A 7 11.61 -3.16 0.28
N LEU A 8 12.11 -3.93 -0.68
CA LEU A 8 13.50 -4.40 -0.68
C LEU A 8 14.49 -3.26 -0.93
N ARG A 9 14.14 -2.28 -1.80
CA ARG A 9 14.97 -1.08 -2.02
C ARG A 9 15.08 -0.25 -0.75
N VAL A 10 13.95 -0.05 -0.07
CA VAL A 10 13.91 0.70 1.20
C VAL A 10 14.68 -0.02 2.28
N ALA A 11 14.50 -1.34 2.43
CA ALA A 11 15.26 -2.15 3.39
C ALA A 11 16.78 -2.01 3.20
N GLU A 12 17.26 -2.01 1.96
CA GLU A 12 18.68 -1.83 1.65
C GLU A 12 19.16 -0.40 2.00
N ALA A 13 18.38 0.62 1.66
CA ALA A 13 18.69 2.01 2.00
C ALA A 13 18.77 2.23 3.52
N CYS A 14 17.87 1.60 4.28
CA CYS A 14 17.81 1.72 5.73
C CYS A 14 19.06 1.18 6.47
N LYS A 15 19.80 0.24 5.89
CA LYS A 15 20.98 -0.37 6.53
C LYS A 15 22.07 0.63 6.94
N SER A 16 22.15 1.76 6.26
CA SER A 16 23.16 2.80 6.53
C SER A 16 22.69 3.92 7.46
N LEU A 17 21.44 3.85 7.95
CA LEU A 17 20.81 4.97 8.70
C LEU A 17 20.92 4.84 10.23
N GLY A 18 21.46 3.73 10.75
CA GLY A 18 21.60 3.53 12.19
C GLY A 18 20.27 3.42 12.93
N LEU A 19 19.26 2.82 12.28
CA LEU A 19 17.91 2.67 12.81
C LEU A 19 17.85 1.62 13.91
N GLU A 20 16.94 1.83 14.86
CA GLU A 20 16.58 0.86 15.89
C GLU A 20 15.52 -0.12 15.39
N GLU A 21 15.44 -1.31 16.02
CA GLU A 21 14.52 -2.39 15.59
C GLU A 21 13.05 -1.97 15.48
N ASN A 22 12.61 -1.07 16.35
CA ASN A 22 11.21 -0.63 16.41
C ASN A 22 10.95 0.70 15.70
N ASP A 23 11.95 1.30 15.04
CA ASP A 23 11.74 2.46 14.17
C ASP A 23 10.76 2.10 13.06
N ILE A 24 9.79 2.98 12.81
CA ILE A 24 8.78 2.74 11.78
C ILE A 24 9.23 3.34 10.46
N ILE A 25 9.27 2.51 9.45
CA ILE A 25 9.66 2.84 8.09
C ILE A 25 8.40 2.96 7.23
N ALA A 26 8.16 4.15 6.71
CA ALA A 26 7.14 4.37 5.68
C ALA A 26 7.75 4.13 4.30
N VAL A 27 7.21 3.17 3.57
CA VAL A 27 7.50 2.97 2.14
C VAL A 27 6.44 3.70 1.35
N VAL A 28 6.79 4.83 0.76
CA VAL A 28 5.91 5.62 -0.10
C VAL A 28 6.46 5.55 -1.51
N GLN A 29 5.68 5.01 -2.43
CA GLN A 29 6.08 4.92 -3.83
C GLN A 29 5.96 6.30 -4.51
N GLY A 30 6.88 6.61 -5.42
CA GLY A 30 6.98 7.92 -6.06
C GLY A 30 5.85 8.21 -7.07
N ASP A 31 5.05 7.22 -7.39
CA ASP A 31 3.87 7.29 -8.24
C ASP A 31 2.57 7.60 -7.47
N GLU A 32 2.65 7.87 -6.17
CA GLU A 32 1.52 8.27 -5.30
C GLU A 32 1.56 9.77 -4.93
N PRO A 33 1.51 10.71 -5.89
CA PRO A 33 1.77 12.13 -5.63
C PRO A 33 0.66 12.85 -4.84
N LEU A 34 -0.55 12.27 -4.78
CA LEU A 34 -1.70 12.83 -4.06
C LEU A 34 -1.87 12.23 -2.65
N ILE A 35 -0.87 11.49 -2.15
CA ILE A 35 -0.98 10.91 -0.81
C ILE A 35 -1.07 11.99 0.28
N ASP A 36 -2.12 11.92 1.10
CA ASP A 36 -2.30 12.84 2.21
C ASP A 36 -1.32 12.50 3.36
N PRO A 37 -0.51 13.45 3.84
CA PRO A 37 0.34 13.25 5.02
C PRO A 37 -0.42 12.74 6.27
N VAL A 38 -1.70 13.09 6.42
CA VAL A 38 -2.55 12.57 7.49
C VAL A 38 -2.77 11.06 7.35
N ALA A 39 -2.90 10.57 6.12
CA ALA A 39 -3.02 9.12 5.87
C ALA A 39 -1.72 8.38 6.24
N ILE A 40 -0.56 8.98 5.96
CA ILE A 40 0.74 8.44 6.41
C ILE A 40 0.78 8.36 7.94
N SER A 41 0.37 9.42 8.63
CA SER A 41 0.32 9.44 10.11
C SER A 41 -0.58 8.34 10.66
N LYS A 42 -1.77 8.13 10.07
CA LYS A 42 -2.68 7.04 10.47
C LYS A 42 -2.03 5.65 10.34
N GLY A 43 -1.33 5.39 9.23
CA GLY A 43 -0.63 4.12 9.00
C GLY A 43 0.47 3.86 10.03
N VAL A 44 1.25 4.89 10.38
CA VAL A 44 2.30 4.84 11.42
C VAL A 44 1.70 4.61 12.79
N GLU A 45 0.67 5.38 13.17
CA GLU A 45 0.03 5.28 14.49
C GLU A 45 -0.60 3.91 14.71
N GLU A 46 -1.26 3.36 13.70
CA GLU A 46 -1.90 2.05 13.81
C GLU A 46 -0.86 0.94 13.99
N LEU A 47 0.25 1.00 13.26
CA LEU A 47 1.36 0.06 13.44
C LEU A 47 2.01 0.21 14.82
N ALA A 48 2.18 1.43 15.32
CA ALA A 48 2.79 1.69 16.62
C ALA A 48 1.96 1.13 17.78
N LYS A 49 0.63 1.18 17.68
CA LYS A 49 -0.31 0.72 18.73
C LYS A 49 -0.44 -0.80 18.82
N HIS A 50 -0.16 -1.53 17.75
CA HIS A 50 -0.49 -2.95 17.59
C HIS A 50 0.74 -3.79 17.24
N SER A 51 1.31 -4.44 18.24
CA SER A 51 2.54 -5.25 18.06
C SER A 51 2.31 -6.53 17.23
N GLU A 52 1.07 -6.99 17.12
CA GLU A 52 0.67 -8.16 16.34
C GLU A 52 0.68 -7.92 14.82
N PHE A 53 0.61 -6.65 14.36
CA PHE A 53 0.69 -6.35 12.94
C PHE A 53 2.13 -6.42 12.45
N PHE A 54 2.34 -7.20 11.42
CA PHE A 54 3.62 -7.28 10.72
C PHE A 54 3.88 -5.99 9.92
N CYS A 55 2.85 -5.52 9.23
CA CYS A 55 2.85 -4.23 8.56
C CYS A 55 1.44 -3.65 8.48
N THR A 56 1.36 -2.34 8.23
CA THR A 56 0.13 -1.69 7.80
C THR A 56 0.27 -1.24 6.35
N ASN A 57 -0.84 -1.28 5.58
CA ASN A 57 -0.88 -0.85 4.20
C ASN A 57 -2.11 0.02 3.97
N LEU A 58 -1.95 1.15 3.31
CA LEU A 58 -3.09 1.99 2.98
C LEU A 58 -3.92 1.34 1.87
N CYS A 59 -5.22 1.56 1.94
CA CYS A 59 -6.18 1.16 0.92
C CYS A 59 -7.26 2.23 0.76
N SER A 60 -7.90 2.25 -0.39
CA SER A 60 -9.02 3.15 -0.68
C SER A 60 -10.13 2.41 -1.40
N ARG A 61 -11.32 3.02 -1.40
CA ARG A 61 -12.42 2.54 -2.23
C ARG A 61 -12.09 2.73 -3.70
N LEU A 62 -12.58 1.81 -4.53
CA LEU A 62 -12.48 1.92 -5.99
C LEU A 62 -13.85 1.90 -6.64
N THR A 63 -13.92 2.44 -7.83
CA THR A 63 -15.08 2.41 -8.71
C THR A 63 -15.22 1.04 -9.39
N GLU A 64 -16.33 0.82 -10.09
CA GLU A 64 -16.51 -0.41 -10.89
C GLU A 64 -15.53 -0.47 -12.07
N GLU A 65 -15.17 0.67 -12.65
CA GLU A 65 -14.19 0.74 -13.74
C GLU A 65 -12.80 0.33 -13.23
N GLU A 66 -12.36 0.89 -12.12
CA GLU A 66 -11.10 0.52 -11.47
C GLU A 66 -11.09 -0.95 -11.00
N TRP A 67 -12.25 -1.49 -10.58
CA TRP A 67 -12.35 -2.90 -10.20
C TRP A 67 -12.04 -3.86 -11.37
N LEU A 68 -12.37 -3.46 -12.60
CA LEU A 68 -12.06 -4.22 -13.81
C LEU A 68 -10.63 -3.95 -14.34
N ASP A 69 -10.00 -2.88 -13.89
CA ASP A 69 -8.65 -2.50 -14.33
C ASP A 69 -7.61 -3.43 -13.70
N LYS A 70 -6.74 -4.00 -14.53
CA LYS A 70 -5.64 -4.89 -14.09
C LYS A 70 -4.47 -4.14 -13.46
N ASP A 71 -4.35 -2.85 -13.71
CA ASP A 71 -3.30 -2.03 -13.12
C ASP A 71 -3.61 -1.73 -11.65
N GLU A 72 -4.89 -1.67 -11.28
CA GLU A 72 -5.32 -1.54 -9.90
C GLU A 72 -5.24 -2.87 -9.13
N VAL A 73 -4.60 -2.87 -7.99
CA VAL A 73 -4.51 -4.05 -7.11
C VAL A 73 -5.69 -4.08 -6.14
N LYS A 74 -6.64 -5.01 -6.37
CA LYS A 74 -7.77 -5.21 -5.47
C LYS A 74 -7.34 -5.93 -4.20
N VAL A 75 -7.96 -5.58 -3.07
CA VAL A 75 -7.72 -6.22 -1.78
C VAL A 75 -9.03 -6.61 -1.12
N VAL A 76 -9.09 -7.82 -0.57
CA VAL A 76 -10.16 -8.28 0.32
C VAL A 76 -9.61 -8.49 1.72
N SER A 77 -10.38 -8.04 2.72
CA SER A 77 -9.99 -8.09 4.13
C SER A 77 -11.04 -8.82 4.96
N ASN A 78 -10.62 -9.37 6.10
CA ASN A 78 -11.53 -9.89 7.10
C ASN A 78 -12.21 -8.75 7.89
N LEU A 79 -13.08 -9.11 8.83
CA LEU A 79 -13.83 -8.14 9.65
C LEU A 79 -12.94 -7.27 10.56
N GLN A 80 -11.70 -7.69 10.82
CA GLN A 80 -10.71 -6.93 11.57
C GLN A 80 -9.86 -6.02 10.66
N GLY A 81 -10.13 -6.01 9.34
CA GLY A 81 -9.37 -5.25 8.36
C GLY A 81 -7.99 -5.84 8.06
N HIS A 82 -7.78 -7.14 8.33
CA HIS A 82 -6.56 -7.82 7.92
C HIS A 82 -6.73 -8.33 6.49
N ALA A 83 -5.76 -8.09 5.63
CA ALA A 83 -5.78 -8.56 4.26
C ALA A 83 -5.85 -10.10 4.23
N ILE A 84 -6.80 -10.63 3.47
CA ILE A 84 -6.95 -12.06 3.19
C ILE A 84 -6.25 -12.40 1.88
N TYR A 85 -6.47 -11.56 0.86
CA TYR A 85 -5.89 -11.75 -0.46
C TYR A 85 -5.86 -10.44 -1.23
N MET A 86 -4.90 -10.34 -2.15
CA MET A 86 -4.75 -9.23 -3.10
C MET A 86 -4.64 -9.80 -4.50
N SER A 87 -5.25 -9.14 -5.49
CA SER A 87 -5.23 -9.60 -6.88
C SER A 87 -5.38 -8.46 -7.87
N ARG A 88 -4.75 -8.63 -9.04
CA ARG A 88 -5.04 -7.80 -10.21
C ARG A 88 -6.34 -8.19 -10.89
N SER A 89 -6.84 -9.41 -10.66
CA SER A 89 -8.17 -9.84 -11.09
C SER A 89 -9.28 -9.17 -10.28
N PRO A 90 -10.50 -9.03 -10.83
CA PRO A 90 -11.64 -8.47 -10.10
C PRO A 90 -12.04 -9.33 -8.90
N ILE A 91 -11.76 -8.88 -7.70
CA ILE A 91 -12.20 -9.45 -6.42
C ILE A 91 -12.79 -8.36 -5.53
N PRO A 92 -13.75 -8.70 -4.62
CA PRO A 92 -14.54 -9.93 -4.57
C PRO A 92 -15.45 -10.10 -5.79
N SER A 93 -15.97 -11.30 -6.03
CA SER A 93 -16.96 -11.53 -7.09
C SER A 93 -18.23 -10.71 -6.85
N LYS A 94 -18.80 -10.16 -7.93
CA LYS A 94 -20.07 -9.39 -7.92
C LYS A 94 -21.26 -10.20 -8.45
N THR A 95 -21.30 -11.50 -8.22
CA THR A 95 -22.36 -12.37 -8.72
C THR A 95 -23.73 -12.16 -8.05
N ILE A 96 -23.75 -11.48 -6.90
CA ILE A 96 -24.95 -11.09 -6.17
C ILE A 96 -24.73 -9.63 -5.74
N ASP A 97 -25.78 -8.87 -5.44
CA ASP A 97 -25.67 -7.54 -4.87
C ASP A 97 -24.71 -7.59 -3.67
N SER A 98 -23.50 -7.14 -3.92
CA SER A 98 -22.37 -7.32 -2.99
C SER A 98 -22.44 -6.26 -1.90
N PHE A 99 -22.46 -6.70 -0.65
CA PHE A 99 -22.32 -5.82 0.51
C PHE A 99 -20.84 -5.53 0.86
N ALA A 100 -19.90 -6.25 0.26
CA ALA A 100 -18.48 -6.02 0.49
C ALA A 100 -18.01 -4.78 -0.29
N PRO A 101 -17.31 -3.84 0.36
CA PRO A 101 -16.74 -2.70 -0.35
C PRO A 101 -15.67 -3.17 -1.35
N LEU A 102 -15.65 -2.53 -2.51
CA LEU A 102 -14.56 -2.70 -3.46
C LEU A 102 -13.37 -1.85 -2.99
N MET A 103 -12.26 -2.51 -2.70
CA MET A 103 -11.06 -1.86 -2.14
C MET A 103 -9.86 -2.13 -3.00
N LYS A 104 -9.00 -1.11 -3.14
CA LYS A 104 -7.65 -1.25 -3.73
C LYS A 104 -6.56 -1.02 -2.71
N GLN A 105 -5.46 -1.75 -2.88
CA GLN A 105 -4.21 -1.49 -2.20
C GLN A 105 -3.56 -0.22 -2.79
N LEU A 106 -2.98 0.60 -1.93
CA LEU A 106 -2.13 1.72 -2.35
C LEU A 106 -0.65 1.37 -2.17
N GLY A 107 0.20 2.00 -2.98
CA GLY A 107 1.64 1.85 -2.93
C GLY A 107 2.31 2.44 -1.68
N VAL A 108 1.59 2.47 -0.55
CA VAL A 108 2.06 3.05 0.72
C VAL A 108 1.86 2.05 1.85
N PHE A 109 2.98 1.60 2.43
CA PHE A 109 2.98 0.62 3.52
C PHE A 109 4.05 0.93 4.55
N PHE A 110 3.85 0.40 5.77
CA PHE A 110 4.65 0.73 6.93
C PHE A 110 5.12 -0.55 7.62
N PHE A 111 6.39 -0.58 7.99
CA PHE A 111 6.99 -1.68 8.74
C PHE A 111 7.74 -1.14 9.95
N ARG A 112 7.84 -1.92 11.02
CA ARG A 112 8.97 -1.74 11.93
C ARG A 112 10.25 -2.17 11.21
N TYR A 113 11.36 -1.56 11.53
CA TYR A 113 12.63 -1.87 10.84
C TYR A 113 12.98 -3.36 10.92
N LYS A 114 12.83 -3.99 12.08
CA LYS A 114 13.02 -5.44 12.24
C LYS A 114 12.11 -6.27 11.32
N ASP A 115 10.84 -5.87 11.17
CA ASP A 115 9.86 -6.57 10.34
C ASP A 115 10.15 -6.36 8.84
N LEU A 116 10.65 -5.19 8.46
CA LEU A 116 11.13 -4.92 7.10
C LEU A 116 12.35 -5.78 6.74
N LEU A 117 13.30 -5.94 7.66
CA LEU A 117 14.44 -6.84 7.47
C LEU A 117 14.01 -8.30 7.39
N LEU A 118 13.06 -8.71 8.23
CA LEU A 118 12.46 -10.04 8.14
C LEU A 118 11.79 -10.24 6.78
N PHE A 119 10.97 -9.27 6.33
CA PHE A 119 10.32 -9.30 5.01
C PHE A 119 11.35 -9.46 3.87
N GLN A 120 12.47 -8.76 3.94
CA GLN A 120 13.56 -8.89 2.97
C GLN A 120 14.13 -10.31 2.92
N SER A 121 14.17 -11.01 4.06
CA SER A 121 14.72 -12.38 4.16
C SER A 121 13.75 -13.46 3.73
N LEU A 122 12.43 -13.18 3.68
CA LEU A 122 11.41 -14.15 3.28
C LEU A 122 11.59 -14.56 1.81
N LYS A 123 11.43 -15.85 1.53
CA LYS A 123 11.42 -16.35 0.16
C LYS A 123 10.18 -15.85 -0.58
N ARG A 124 10.34 -15.52 -1.85
CA ARG A 124 9.21 -15.23 -2.73
C ARG A 124 8.25 -16.40 -2.80
N THR A 125 6.97 -16.08 -2.85
CA THR A 125 5.89 -17.05 -2.73
C THR A 125 5.13 -17.20 -4.06
N PRO A 126 4.40 -18.32 -4.26
CA PRO A 126 3.69 -18.58 -5.51
C PRO A 126 2.66 -17.49 -5.87
N LEU A 127 1.88 -16.99 -4.90
CA LEU A 127 0.89 -15.95 -5.18
C LEU A 127 1.55 -14.60 -5.46
N GLU A 128 2.60 -14.23 -4.72
CA GLU A 128 3.41 -13.05 -5.04
C GLU A 128 3.90 -13.07 -6.48
N MET A 129 4.40 -14.23 -6.93
CA MET A 129 4.93 -14.37 -8.29
C MET A 129 3.85 -14.37 -9.36
N SER A 130 2.67 -14.92 -9.06
CA SER A 130 1.55 -15.01 -10.00
C SER A 130 0.84 -13.67 -10.20
N GLU A 131 0.61 -12.94 -9.11
CA GLU A 131 -0.12 -11.67 -9.12
C GLU A 131 0.81 -10.46 -9.32
N ASP A 132 2.12 -10.66 -9.14
CA ASP A 132 3.12 -9.59 -9.13
C ASP A 132 2.85 -8.53 -8.04
N ILE A 133 2.44 -9.00 -6.84
CA ILE A 133 2.07 -8.19 -5.68
C ILE A 133 2.94 -8.56 -4.49
N GLU A 134 3.81 -7.64 -4.06
CA GLU A 134 4.84 -7.89 -3.04
C GLU A 134 4.25 -8.27 -1.66
N MET A 135 3.13 -7.67 -1.26
CA MET A 135 2.52 -7.91 0.05
C MET A 135 1.93 -9.33 0.21
N LEU A 136 1.65 -10.03 -0.89
CA LEU A 136 1.23 -11.43 -0.82
C LEU A 136 2.28 -12.32 -0.14
N ARG A 137 3.57 -11.98 -0.24
CA ARG A 137 4.63 -12.70 0.48
C ARG A 137 4.38 -12.70 1.98
N ALA A 138 4.04 -11.56 2.57
CA ALA A 138 3.74 -11.49 4.00
C ALA A 138 2.52 -12.35 4.35
N ILE A 139 1.45 -12.25 3.56
CA ILE A 139 0.20 -13.00 3.79
C ILE A 139 0.45 -14.52 3.69
N GLU A 140 1.14 -14.99 2.65
CA GLU A 140 1.43 -16.42 2.45
C GLU A 140 2.37 -16.99 3.53
N HIS A 141 3.22 -16.15 4.14
CA HIS A 141 4.02 -16.55 5.31
C HIS A 141 3.25 -16.44 6.64
N GLY A 142 1.95 -16.14 6.61
CA GLY A 142 1.08 -16.09 7.79
C GLY A 142 1.17 -14.81 8.61
N HIS A 143 1.78 -13.76 8.07
CA HIS A 143 1.89 -12.48 8.75
C HIS A 143 0.63 -11.64 8.56
N ILE A 144 0.28 -10.85 9.58
CA ILE A 144 -0.88 -9.95 9.53
C ILE A 144 -0.49 -8.66 8.81
N VAL A 145 -1.11 -8.45 7.65
CA VAL A 145 -1.11 -7.17 6.91
C VAL A 145 -2.39 -6.43 7.24
N LYS A 146 -2.31 -5.36 8.04
CA LYS A 146 -3.48 -4.54 8.41
C LYS A 146 -3.74 -3.50 7.32
N MET A 147 -4.95 -3.53 6.77
CA MET A 147 -5.39 -2.52 5.80
C MET A 147 -5.96 -1.30 6.53
N ILE A 148 -5.53 -0.11 6.11
CA ILE A 148 -5.97 1.18 6.65
C ILE A 148 -6.71 1.93 5.54
N GLU A 149 -8.03 2.00 5.68
CA GLU A 149 -8.88 2.72 4.72
C GLU A 149 -8.68 4.23 4.84
N ILE A 150 -8.48 4.89 3.70
CA ILE A 150 -8.39 6.33 3.57
C ILE A 150 -9.42 6.84 2.55
N GLU A 151 -9.89 8.06 2.76
CA GLU A 151 -10.91 8.70 1.90
C GLU A 151 -10.31 9.59 0.81
N SER A 152 -9.00 9.84 0.86
CA SER A 152 -8.32 10.71 -0.11
C SER A 152 -8.31 10.07 -1.50
N PRO A 153 -8.53 10.85 -2.57
CA PRO A 153 -8.33 10.36 -3.93
C PRO A 153 -6.85 10.03 -4.14
N CYS A 154 -6.50 8.76 -4.08
CA CYS A 154 -5.16 8.29 -4.42
C CYS A 154 -5.20 7.73 -5.84
N ILE A 155 -4.48 8.40 -6.73
CA ILE A 155 -4.31 8.02 -8.13
C ILE A 155 -2.83 7.79 -8.35
N SER A 156 -2.46 6.54 -8.54
CA SER A 156 -1.09 6.19 -8.95
C SER A 156 -0.85 6.65 -10.38
N VAL A 157 0.33 7.18 -10.66
CA VAL A 157 0.70 7.70 -11.98
C VAL A 157 1.48 6.64 -12.76
N ASP A 158 0.76 5.71 -13.41
CA ASP A 158 1.34 4.65 -14.24
C ASP A 158 1.40 5.00 -15.73
N ASN A 159 0.59 5.98 -16.14
CA ASN A 159 0.46 6.37 -17.55
C ASN A 159 0.20 7.88 -17.73
N PRO A 160 0.36 8.43 -18.97
CA PRO A 160 0.16 9.86 -19.23
C PRO A 160 -1.23 10.39 -18.89
N LYS A 161 -2.29 9.56 -19.02
CA LYS A 161 -3.66 9.97 -18.71
C LYS A 161 -3.83 10.21 -17.20
N GLN A 162 -3.30 9.32 -16.39
CA GLN A 162 -3.30 9.46 -14.92
C GLN A 162 -2.47 10.68 -14.49
N ARG A 163 -1.29 10.89 -15.11
CA ARG A 163 -0.47 12.09 -14.86
C ARG A 163 -1.27 13.36 -15.11
N ASP A 164 -1.95 13.49 -16.23
CA ASP A 164 -2.68 14.70 -16.60
C ASP A 164 -3.85 14.94 -15.63
N LEU A 165 -4.55 13.88 -15.20
CA LEU A 165 -5.59 13.95 -14.18
C LEU A 165 -5.02 14.40 -12.82
N VAL A 166 -3.89 13.84 -12.40
CA VAL A 166 -3.23 14.20 -11.14
C VAL A 166 -2.79 15.67 -11.16
N VAL A 167 -2.27 16.17 -12.28
CA VAL A 167 -1.90 17.59 -12.43
C VAL A 167 -3.12 18.49 -12.23
N GLU A 168 -4.27 18.15 -12.80
CA GLU A 168 -5.52 18.90 -12.57
C GLU A 168 -5.94 18.90 -11.10
N LEU A 169 -5.92 17.71 -10.47
CA LEU A 169 -6.30 17.56 -9.06
C LEU A 169 -5.37 18.33 -8.13
N MET A 170 -4.06 18.38 -8.41
CA MET A 170 -3.08 19.12 -7.62
C MET A 170 -3.38 20.63 -7.58
N HIS A 171 -4.00 21.22 -8.61
CA HIS A 171 -4.36 22.64 -8.60
C HIS A 171 -5.42 22.98 -7.55
N THR A 172 -6.25 22.02 -7.16
CA THR A 172 -7.33 22.17 -6.18
C THR A 172 -7.05 21.43 -4.87
N ASP A 173 -5.90 20.78 -4.75
CA ASP A 173 -5.52 20.02 -3.57
C ASP A 173 -5.32 20.95 -2.36
N PRO A 174 -6.06 20.77 -1.26
CA PRO A 174 -5.93 21.59 -0.06
C PRO A 174 -4.58 21.40 0.67
N VAL A 175 -3.85 20.34 0.35
CA VAL A 175 -2.54 20.04 0.94
C VAL A 175 -1.43 20.78 0.21
N TRP A 176 -1.48 20.87 -1.12
CA TRP A 176 -0.48 21.50 -1.97
C TRP A 176 -0.04 22.91 -1.52
N PRO A 177 -0.96 23.87 -1.20
CA PRO A 177 -0.55 25.21 -0.79
C PRO A 177 0.28 25.26 0.50
N LYS A 178 0.19 24.21 1.34
CA LYS A 178 0.96 24.12 2.59
C LYS A 178 2.43 23.79 2.34
N TYR A 179 2.75 23.15 1.24
CA TYR A 179 4.08 22.62 0.90
C TYR A 179 4.71 23.32 -0.32
N ALA A 180 3.93 24.00 -1.14
CA ALA A 180 4.40 24.66 -2.37
C ALA A 180 5.39 25.83 -2.14
N ARG A 181 5.75 26.13 -0.89
CA ARG A 181 6.65 27.24 -0.52
C ARG A 181 7.99 26.77 0.08
N CYS A 182 8.30 25.48 -0.08
CA CYS A 182 9.58 24.94 0.35
C CYS A 182 10.61 24.97 -0.77
#